data_8db49a146c946de941c7815283086a3b
#
_entry.id   8db49a146c946de941c7815283086a3b
#
_cell.length_a   1.000
_cell.length_b   1.000
_cell.length_c   1.000
_cell.angle_alpha   90.00
_cell.angle_beta   90.00
_cell.angle_gamma   90.00
#
_symmetry.space_group_name_H-M   'P 1'
#
loop_
_entity.id
_entity.type
_entity.pdbx_description
1 polymer ?
#
loop_
_entity_poly.entity_id
_entity_poly.type
_entity_poly.pdbx_seq_one_letter_code
_entity_poly.pdbx_strand_id
1 'polypeptide(L)'
;MAISPMMQQYLEIKEAHKDAVLFFRLGDFYEMFFEDAVEMSRELELTLTGRDCGLSERAPMCGVPYHAVDMYIAKLVAKGYKVAICEQMTDPADSKGLVERAVTRIITPGTVIEAALLDERSSSYILSVVLKKDRAGMAFCDLSTGEFYAHEFSGAAQSLSDELSRIDPREVL
;
A
#
# COMPACT_ATOMS: atom_id res chain seq x y z
N MET A 1 9.96 -29.04 -10.80
CA MET A 1 10.94 -27.94 -10.67
C MET A 1 10.62 -27.22 -9.37
N ALA A 2 11.61 -26.75 -8.63
CA ALA A 2 11.38 -26.03 -7.38
C ALA A 2 11.38 -24.53 -7.66
N ILE A 3 10.45 -23.80 -7.02
CA ILE A 3 10.41 -22.32 -7.04
C ILE A 3 11.75 -21.78 -6.51
N SER A 4 12.27 -20.72 -7.13
CA SER A 4 13.52 -20.10 -6.69
C SER A 4 13.36 -19.53 -5.25
N PRO A 5 14.43 -19.54 -4.42
CA PRO A 5 14.35 -19.06 -3.04
C PRO A 5 13.86 -17.61 -2.94
N MET A 6 14.24 -16.75 -3.87
CA MET A 6 13.79 -15.36 -3.93
C MET A 6 12.28 -15.27 -4.18
N MET A 7 11.75 -16.08 -5.10
CA MET A 7 10.33 -16.07 -5.40
C MET A 7 9.50 -16.71 -4.26
N GLN A 8 10.06 -17.69 -3.56
CA GLN A 8 9.43 -18.22 -2.35
C GLN A 8 9.31 -17.12 -1.27
N GLN A 9 10.37 -16.36 -1.03
CA GLN A 9 10.35 -15.22 -0.11
C GLN A 9 9.29 -14.17 -0.52
N TYR A 10 9.18 -13.86 -1.83
CA TYR A 10 8.15 -12.97 -2.34
C TYR A 10 6.74 -13.46 -2.00
N LEU A 11 6.45 -14.73 -2.29
CA LEU A 11 5.13 -15.30 -2.04
C LEU A 11 4.76 -15.34 -0.56
N GLU A 12 5.72 -15.65 0.32
CA GLU A 12 5.52 -15.64 1.77
C GLU A 12 5.18 -14.23 2.29
N ILE A 13 5.90 -13.21 1.82
CA ILE A 13 5.64 -11.81 2.17
C ILE A 13 4.29 -11.34 1.61
N LYS A 14 3.99 -11.69 0.35
CA LYS A 14 2.70 -11.32 -0.28
C LYS A 14 1.52 -11.96 0.42
N GLU A 15 1.63 -13.20 0.88
CA GLU A 15 0.59 -13.89 1.64
C GLU A 15 0.23 -13.16 2.95
N ALA A 16 1.23 -12.54 3.61
CA ALA A 16 1.02 -11.72 4.79
C ALA A 16 0.42 -10.32 4.50
N HIS A 17 0.47 -9.89 3.23
CA HIS A 17 0.04 -8.55 2.78
C HIS A 17 -0.85 -8.63 1.54
N LYS A 18 -1.87 -9.51 1.56
CA LYS A 18 -2.75 -9.77 0.39
C LYS A 18 -3.54 -8.55 -0.07
N ASP A 19 -3.87 -7.67 0.84
CA ASP A 19 -4.66 -6.45 0.61
C ASP A 19 -3.84 -5.25 0.12
N ALA A 20 -2.52 -5.42 -0.05
CA ALA A 20 -1.62 -4.37 -0.51
C ALA A 20 -0.85 -4.80 -1.75
N VAL A 21 -0.56 -3.87 -2.65
CA VAL A 21 0.38 -4.06 -3.76
C VAL A 21 1.79 -4.16 -3.19
N LEU A 22 2.49 -5.26 -3.46
CA LEU A 22 3.83 -5.49 -2.91
C LEU A 22 4.92 -4.93 -3.83
N PHE A 23 5.56 -3.86 -3.41
CA PHE A 23 6.75 -3.29 -4.04
C PHE A 23 7.99 -3.96 -3.46
N PHE A 24 8.49 -4.99 -4.17
CA PHE A 24 9.53 -5.87 -3.70
C PHE A 24 10.90 -5.43 -4.23
N ARG A 25 11.81 -5.01 -3.36
CA ARG A 25 13.12 -4.48 -3.73
C ARG A 25 14.04 -5.54 -4.32
N LEU A 26 14.52 -5.30 -5.54
CA LEU A 26 15.50 -6.12 -6.24
C LEU A 26 16.53 -5.22 -6.91
N GLY A 27 17.68 -5.02 -6.25
CA GLY A 27 18.69 -4.09 -6.71
C GLY A 27 18.16 -2.66 -6.80
N ASP A 28 18.21 -2.07 -7.99
CA ASP A 28 17.78 -0.69 -8.24
C ASP A 28 16.28 -0.55 -8.62
N PHE A 29 15.51 -1.64 -8.49
CA PHE A 29 14.09 -1.64 -8.81
C PHE A 29 13.23 -2.11 -7.63
N TYR A 30 11.98 -1.65 -7.61
CA TYR A 30 10.89 -2.36 -6.98
C TYR A 30 10.15 -3.14 -8.05
N GLU A 31 10.14 -4.46 -7.90
CA GLU A 31 9.47 -5.37 -8.82
C GLU A 31 8.17 -5.90 -8.20
N MET A 32 7.16 -6.04 -9.03
CA MET A 32 5.87 -6.65 -8.71
C MET A 32 5.71 -7.89 -9.55
N PHE A 33 5.08 -8.94 -8.99
CA PHE A 33 4.92 -10.21 -9.66
C PHE A 33 3.47 -10.68 -9.67
N PHE A 34 3.15 -11.65 -10.54
CA PHE A 34 1.86 -12.31 -10.66
C PHE A 34 0.71 -11.32 -10.88
N GLU A 35 -0.33 -11.39 -10.03
CA GLU A 35 -1.52 -10.56 -10.13
C GLU A 35 -1.18 -9.08 -9.94
N ASP A 36 -0.33 -8.73 -8.96
CA ASP A 36 0.14 -7.36 -8.78
C ASP A 36 0.80 -6.82 -10.04
N ALA A 37 1.62 -7.61 -10.72
CA ALA A 37 2.29 -7.17 -11.95
C ALA A 37 1.28 -6.92 -13.09
N VAL A 38 0.31 -7.80 -13.26
CA VAL A 38 -0.72 -7.67 -14.29
C VAL A 38 -1.58 -6.43 -14.06
N GLU A 39 -1.98 -6.19 -12.82
CA GLU A 39 -2.79 -5.04 -12.45
C GLU A 39 -1.99 -3.75 -12.54
N MET A 40 -0.82 -3.68 -11.91
CA MET A 40 0.01 -2.47 -11.87
C MET A 40 0.60 -2.09 -13.23
N SER A 41 0.83 -3.06 -14.12
CA SER A 41 1.24 -2.73 -15.49
C SER A 41 0.19 -1.87 -16.22
N ARG A 42 -1.10 -2.06 -15.93
CA ARG A 42 -2.20 -1.28 -16.49
C ARG A 42 -2.38 0.06 -15.77
N GLU A 43 -2.42 0.01 -14.43
CA GLU A 43 -2.66 1.19 -13.58
C GLU A 43 -1.56 2.25 -13.67
N LEU A 44 -0.32 1.82 -13.87
CA LEU A 44 0.87 2.67 -13.93
C LEU A 44 1.46 2.80 -15.34
N GLU A 45 0.84 2.17 -16.35
CA GLU A 45 1.30 2.16 -17.75
C GLU A 45 2.73 1.59 -17.87
N LEU A 46 3.03 0.52 -17.12
CA LEU A 46 4.32 -0.15 -17.12
C LEU A 46 4.34 -1.30 -18.12
N THR A 47 5.51 -1.59 -18.65
CA THR A 47 5.71 -2.77 -19.49
C THR A 47 5.59 -4.03 -18.66
N LEU A 48 4.60 -4.88 -19.01
CA LEU A 48 4.47 -6.22 -18.44
C LEU A 48 5.49 -7.14 -19.12
N THR A 49 6.35 -7.75 -18.34
CA THR A 49 7.36 -8.72 -18.77
C THR A 49 7.16 -10.04 -18.03
N GLY A 50 8.17 -10.90 -18.02
CA GLY A 50 8.14 -12.13 -17.24
C GLY A 50 9.53 -12.47 -16.71
N ARG A 51 9.58 -13.06 -15.52
CA ARG A 51 10.81 -13.52 -14.87
C ARG A 51 10.80 -15.02 -14.70
N ASP A 52 11.93 -15.66 -15.01
CA ASP A 52 12.12 -17.06 -14.67
C ASP A 52 12.26 -17.21 -13.16
N CYS A 53 11.43 -18.04 -12.58
CA CYS A 53 11.35 -18.25 -11.14
C CYS A 53 11.39 -19.74 -10.77
N GLY A 54 11.77 -20.62 -11.73
CA GLY A 54 11.81 -22.07 -11.54
C GLY A 54 10.46 -22.76 -11.71
N LEU A 55 9.42 -22.06 -12.15
CA LEU A 55 8.14 -22.63 -12.58
C LEU A 55 8.21 -23.04 -14.06
N SER A 56 7.19 -23.78 -14.54
CA SER A 56 7.06 -24.15 -15.96
C SER A 56 6.86 -22.94 -16.86
N GLU A 57 6.24 -21.89 -16.32
CA GLU A 57 6.00 -20.61 -17.00
C GLU A 57 6.73 -19.49 -16.27
N ARG A 58 7.08 -18.44 -17.01
CA ARG A 58 7.67 -17.24 -16.41
C ARG A 58 6.61 -16.50 -15.60
N ALA A 59 6.97 -16.09 -14.38
CA ALA A 59 6.10 -15.25 -13.58
C ALA A 59 5.91 -13.88 -14.25
N PRO A 60 4.66 -13.41 -14.47
CA PRO A 60 4.41 -12.04 -14.89
C PRO A 60 5.12 -11.07 -13.97
N MET A 61 5.75 -10.04 -14.52
CA MET A 61 6.55 -9.08 -13.77
C MET A 61 6.45 -7.68 -14.40
N CYS A 62 6.34 -6.66 -13.59
CA CYS A 62 6.65 -5.29 -13.93
C CYS A 62 7.45 -4.63 -12.81
N GLY A 63 8.02 -3.46 -13.03
CA GLY A 63 8.83 -2.81 -12.01
C GLY A 63 9.10 -1.35 -12.29
N VAL A 64 9.47 -0.64 -11.24
CA VAL A 64 9.79 0.79 -11.26
C VAL A 64 11.18 1.04 -10.65
N PRO A 65 11.94 2.02 -11.13
CA PRO A 65 13.22 2.40 -10.51
C PRO A 65 12.97 2.87 -9.07
N TYR A 66 13.82 2.44 -8.12
CA TYR A 66 13.63 2.78 -6.71
C TYR A 66 13.66 4.28 -6.44
N HIS A 67 14.51 5.03 -7.15
CA HIS A 67 14.63 6.48 -6.99
C HIS A 67 13.41 7.27 -7.50
N ALA A 68 12.54 6.65 -8.28
CA ALA A 68 11.31 7.25 -8.81
C ALA A 68 10.04 6.71 -8.15
N VAL A 69 10.17 5.86 -7.14
CA VAL A 69 9.06 5.09 -6.56
C VAL A 69 7.94 5.97 -6.02
N ASP A 70 8.26 7.11 -5.40
CA ASP A 70 7.28 8.01 -4.78
C ASP A 70 6.21 8.50 -5.76
N MET A 71 6.63 8.80 -7.00
CA MET A 71 5.69 9.21 -8.05
C MET A 71 4.67 8.10 -8.40
N TYR A 72 5.11 6.85 -8.38
CA TYR A 72 4.22 5.69 -8.64
C TYR A 72 3.33 5.39 -7.44
N ILE A 73 3.86 5.48 -6.22
CA ILE A 73 3.09 5.36 -4.98
C ILE A 73 1.99 6.41 -4.94
N ALA A 74 2.30 7.68 -5.23
CA ALA A 74 1.32 8.76 -5.28
C ALA A 74 0.13 8.43 -6.19
N LYS A 75 0.41 7.92 -7.40
CA LYS A 75 -0.63 7.53 -8.35
C LYS A 75 -1.52 6.41 -7.82
N LEU A 76 -0.94 5.41 -7.17
CA LEU A 76 -1.68 4.27 -6.62
C LEU A 76 -2.53 4.67 -5.42
N VAL A 77 -1.96 5.41 -4.50
CA VAL A 77 -2.65 5.88 -3.30
C VAL A 77 -3.82 6.81 -3.67
N ALA A 78 -3.64 7.69 -4.65
CA ALA A 78 -4.73 8.53 -5.18
C ALA A 78 -5.89 7.71 -5.79
N LYS A 79 -5.62 6.48 -6.24
CA LYS A 79 -6.63 5.53 -6.74
C LYS A 79 -7.19 4.60 -5.65
N GLY A 80 -6.79 4.78 -4.38
CA GLY A 80 -7.26 3.99 -3.25
C GLY A 80 -6.47 2.71 -2.96
N TYR A 81 -5.35 2.45 -3.66
CA TYR A 81 -4.52 1.29 -3.39
C TYR A 81 -3.71 1.43 -2.11
N LYS A 82 -3.53 0.30 -1.42
CA LYS A 82 -2.51 0.14 -0.37
C LYS A 82 -1.22 -0.36 -1.00
N VAL A 83 -0.09 0.16 -0.58
CA VAL A 83 1.24 -0.22 -1.08
C VAL A 83 2.12 -0.69 0.07
N ALA A 84 2.62 -1.91 -0.01
CA ALA A 84 3.60 -2.46 0.93
C ALA A 84 5.02 -2.33 0.34
N ILE A 85 5.87 -1.58 1.00
CA ILE A 85 7.28 -1.38 0.61
C ILE A 85 8.11 -2.45 1.30
N CYS A 86 8.71 -3.31 0.50
CA CYS A 86 9.58 -4.40 0.95
C CYS A 86 11.02 -4.11 0.57
N GLU A 87 11.86 -3.91 1.59
CA GLU A 87 13.27 -3.53 1.44
C GLU A 87 14.21 -4.71 1.65
N GLN A 88 15.41 -4.61 1.07
CA GLN A 88 16.54 -5.47 1.37
C GLN A 88 17.09 -5.10 2.75
N MET A 89 17.08 -6.03 3.69
CA MET A 89 17.51 -5.83 5.08
C MET A 89 19.01 -6.05 5.25
N THR A 90 19.65 -6.73 4.29
CA THR A 90 21.08 -7.02 4.28
C THR A 90 21.70 -6.49 2.99
N ASP A 91 22.93 -6.01 3.07
CA ASP A 91 23.67 -5.60 1.87
C ASP A 91 23.91 -6.83 0.98
N PRO A 92 23.55 -6.78 -0.31
CA PRO A 92 23.84 -7.86 -1.25
C PRO A 92 25.32 -8.26 -1.31
N ALA A 93 26.24 -7.31 -1.06
CA ALA A 93 27.67 -7.55 -1.05
C ALA A 93 28.12 -8.40 0.16
N ASP A 94 27.40 -8.32 1.27
CA ASP A 94 27.71 -9.04 2.51
C ASP A 94 26.94 -10.37 2.63
N SER A 95 25.96 -10.59 1.75
CA SER A 95 25.09 -11.77 1.78
C SER A 95 25.76 -12.95 1.06
N LYS A 96 26.09 -14.01 1.80
CA LYS A 96 26.56 -15.29 1.22
C LYS A 96 25.41 -16.18 0.69
N GLY A 97 24.26 -15.60 0.32
CA GLY A 97 23.09 -16.36 -0.11
C GLY A 97 21.92 -15.49 -0.51
N LEU A 98 20.71 -15.88 -0.11
CA LEU A 98 19.50 -15.10 -0.36
C LEU A 98 19.53 -13.83 0.51
N VAL A 99 19.40 -12.68 -0.14
CA VAL A 99 19.23 -11.38 0.54
C VAL A 99 17.91 -11.39 1.32
N GLU A 100 17.97 -11.13 2.60
CA GLU A 100 16.78 -11.02 3.45
C GLU A 100 16.00 -9.76 3.10
N ARG A 101 14.67 -9.88 3.07
CA ARG A 101 13.75 -8.77 2.79
C ARG A 101 12.59 -8.77 3.77
N ALA A 102 12.14 -7.57 4.11
CA ALA A 102 10.98 -7.38 4.97
C ALA A 102 10.17 -6.17 4.52
N VAL A 103 8.88 -6.19 4.80
CA VAL A 103 8.02 -5.00 4.65
C VAL A 103 8.40 -4.02 5.75
N THR A 104 8.93 -2.88 5.35
CA THR A 104 9.33 -1.80 6.25
C THR A 104 8.23 -0.77 6.45
N ARG A 105 7.29 -0.68 5.49
CA ARG A 105 6.23 0.32 5.50
C ARG A 105 5.04 -0.12 4.67
N ILE A 106 3.83 0.21 5.15
CA ILE A 106 2.59 0.13 4.39
C ILE A 106 2.04 1.54 4.23
N ILE A 107 1.76 1.93 2.99
CA ILE A 107 1.23 3.24 2.65
C ILE A 107 -0.21 3.05 2.19
N THR A 108 -1.12 3.77 2.82
CA THR A 108 -2.54 3.77 2.50
C THR A 108 -3.00 5.21 2.18
N PRO A 109 -4.18 5.41 1.59
CA PRO A 109 -4.69 6.75 1.29
C PRO A 109 -4.71 7.71 2.48
N GLY A 110 -4.97 7.19 3.68
CA GLY A 110 -5.03 7.99 4.91
C GLY A 110 -3.70 8.10 5.67
N THR A 111 -2.70 7.26 5.37
CA THR A 111 -1.40 7.25 6.09
C THR A 111 -0.27 7.97 5.36
N VAL A 112 -0.57 8.66 4.27
CA VAL A 112 0.42 9.47 3.54
C VAL A 112 0.82 10.68 4.38
N ILE A 113 2.11 10.80 4.67
CA ILE A 113 2.70 11.93 5.42
C ILE A 113 3.76 12.68 4.61
N GLU A 114 4.21 12.13 3.49
CA GLU A 114 5.18 12.77 2.62
C GLU A 114 4.56 13.93 1.85
N ALA A 115 5.15 15.10 1.95
CA ALA A 115 4.68 16.30 1.25
C ALA A 115 4.56 16.10 -0.27
N ALA A 116 5.41 15.27 -0.87
CA ALA A 116 5.37 14.94 -2.30
C ALA A 116 4.14 14.10 -2.72
N LEU A 117 3.49 13.45 -1.76
CA LEU A 117 2.34 12.55 -1.97
C LEU A 117 1.02 13.17 -1.50
N LEU A 118 1.07 14.28 -0.75
CA LEU A 118 -0.08 14.98 -0.23
C LEU A 118 -0.65 15.97 -1.25
N ASP A 119 -1.96 16.03 -1.34
CA ASP A 119 -2.65 17.11 -2.02
C ASP A 119 -2.79 18.29 -1.04
N GLU A 120 -2.08 19.37 -1.28
CA GLU A 120 -2.10 20.59 -0.44
C GLU A 120 -3.50 21.21 -0.26
N ARG A 121 -4.47 20.80 -1.07
CA ARG A 121 -5.83 21.37 -1.09
C ARG A 121 -6.87 20.52 -0.39
N SER A 122 -6.50 19.34 0.12
CA SER A 122 -7.43 18.42 0.76
C SER A 122 -6.83 17.83 2.04
N SER A 123 -7.65 17.71 3.08
CA SER A 123 -7.27 16.98 4.31
C SER A 123 -7.16 15.50 4.04
N SER A 124 -6.20 14.82 4.70
CA SER A 124 -5.97 13.38 4.57
C SER A 124 -6.48 12.65 5.81
N TYR A 125 -7.80 12.72 6.04
CA TYR A 125 -8.39 12.12 7.23
C TYR A 125 -8.48 10.58 7.15
N ILE A 126 -8.00 9.93 8.22
CA ILE A 126 -8.35 8.55 8.58
C ILE A 126 -9.49 8.65 9.59
N LEU A 127 -10.52 7.86 9.40
CA LEU A 127 -11.70 7.87 10.24
C LEU A 127 -12.01 6.47 10.78
N SER A 128 -12.37 6.40 12.06
CA SER A 128 -12.88 5.18 12.70
C SER A 128 -14.29 5.41 13.22
N VAL A 129 -15.17 4.42 13.04
CA VAL A 129 -16.57 4.48 13.46
C VAL A 129 -16.91 3.30 14.34
N VAL A 130 -17.61 3.57 15.44
CA VAL A 130 -18.22 2.54 16.30
C VAL A 130 -19.72 2.77 16.38
N LEU A 131 -20.50 1.76 16.00
CA LEU A 131 -21.96 1.78 16.06
C LEU A 131 -22.46 0.95 17.25
N LYS A 132 -23.35 1.52 18.04
CA LYS A 132 -23.99 0.83 19.15
C LYS A 132 -25.46 1.23 19.27
N LYS A 133 -26.36 0.36 18.79
CA LYS A 133 -27.80 0.63 18.74
C LYS A 133 -28.11 1.91 17.95
N ASP A 134 -28.65 2.93 18.62
CA ASP A 134 -29.03 4.24 18.04
C ASP A 134 -27.93 5.32 18.19
N ARG A 135 -26.74 4.95 18.66
CA ARG A 135 -25.62 5.87 18.88
C ARG A 135 -24.46 5.48 17.99
N ALA A 136 -23.73 6.49 17.51
CA ALA A 136 -22.46 6.32 16.84
C ALA A 136 -21.38 7.14 17.54
N GLY A 137 -20.20 6.55 17.70
CA GLY A 137 -18.95 7.25 18.03
C GLY A 137 -18.10 7.32 16.79
N MET A 138 -17.50 8.47 16.56
CA MET A 138 -16.62 8.73 15.43
C MET A 138 -15.34 9.39 15.92
N ALA A 139 -14.20 8.96 15.40
CA ALA A 139 -12.93 9.63 15.59
C ALA A 139 -12.20 9.73 14.24
N PHE A 140 -11.59 10.86 13.95
CA PHE A 140 -10.80 11.04 12.75
C PHE A 140 -9.59 11.92 13.03
N CYS A 141 -8.52 11.66 12.27
CA CYS A 141 -7.26 12.39 12.40
C CYS A 141 -6.62 12.63 11.03
N ASP A 142 -5.85 13.69 10.95
CA ASP A 142 -4.92 13.94 9.85
C ASP A 142 -3.49 13.74 10.37
N LEU A 143 -2.80 12.72 9.86
CA LEU A 143 -1.45 12.38 10.33
C LEU A 143 -0.39 13.39 9.89
N SER A 144 -0.65 14.17 8.85
CA SER A 144 0.28 15.18 8.36
C SER A 144 0.30 16.43 9.20
N THR A 145 -0.85 16.80 9.78
CA THR A 145 -1.02 18.00 10.62
C THR A 145 -1.04 17.69 12.11
N GLY A 146 -1.33 16.44 12.48
CA GLY A 146 -1.54 16.01 13.86
C GLY A 146 -2.91 16.41 14.42
N GLU A 147 -3.83 16.87 13.60
CA GLU A 147 -5.21 17.15 14.02
C GLU A 147 -5.93 15.86 14.40
N PHE A 148 -6.68 15.90 15.49
CA PHE A 148 -7.49 14.79 15.98
C PHE A 148 -8.82 15.26 16.51
N TYR A 149 -9.90 14.63 16.07
CA TYR A 149 -11.26 14.93 16.48
C TYR A 149 -11.99 13.66 16.89
N ALA A 150 -12.83 13.73 17.90
CA ALA A 150 -13.72 12.64 18.31
C ALA A 150 -15.04 13.20 18.81
N HIS A 151 -16.15 12.59 18.43
CA HIS A 151 -17.46 12.94 18.92
C HIS A 151 -18.43 11.76 18.88
N GLU A 152 -19.55 11.93 19.57
CA GLU A 152 -20.63 10.95 19.65
C GLU A 152 -21.96 11.62 19.28
N PHE A 153 -22.83 10.89 18.59
CA PHE A 153 -24.14 11.37 18.17
C PHE A 153 -25.21 10.26 18.22
N SER A 154 -26.48 10.68 18.30
CA SER A 154 -27.67 9.81 18.25
C SER A 154 -28.29 9.85 16.86
N GLY A 155 -29.16 8.88 16.52
CA GLY A 155 -29.75 8.77 15.19
C GLY A 155 -28.78 8.25 14.15
N ALA A 156 -28.07 7.19 14.48
CA ALA A 156 -26.83 6.73 13.88
C ALA A 156 -26.77 6.69 12.34
N ALA A 157 -27.81 6.21 11.67
CA ALA A 157 -27.71 5.94 10.23
C ALA A 157 -27.65 7.22 9.36
N GLN A 158 -28.58 8.15 9.57
CA GLN A 158 -28.63 9.39 8.77
C GLN A 158 -27.50 10.35 9.15
N SER A 159 -27.29 10.55 10.47
CA SER A 159 -26.24 11.44 10.96
C SER A 159 -24.82 10.94 10.58
N LEU A 160 -24.59 9.63 10.51
CA LEU A 160 -23.33 9.07 10.06
C LEU A 160 -23.06 9.38 8.58
N SER A 161 -24.06 9.21 7.71
CA SER A 161 -23.93 9.53 6.29
C SER A 161 -23.62 10.99 6.05
N ASP A 162 -24.28 11.88 6.78
CA ASP A 162 -24.07 13.32 6.68
C ASP A 162 -22.65 13.71 7.14
N GLU A 163 -22.17 13.12 8.26
CA GLU A 163 -20.83 13.35 8.77
C GLU A 163 -19.73 12.78 7.87
N LEU A 164 -19.92 11.56 7.33
CA LEU A 164 -18.98 11.00 6.34
C LEU A 164 -18.85 11.89 5.10
N SER A 165 -19.97 12.40 4.60
CA SER A 165 -20.00 13.32 3.45
C SER A 165 -19.33 14.67 3.76
N ARG A 166 -19.44 15.16 5.01
CA ARG A 166 -18.82 16.42 5.47
C ARG A 166 -17.31 16.29 5.65
N ILE A 167 -16.86 15.17 6.22
CA ILE A 167 -15.44 14.93 6.53
C ILE A 167 -14.68 14.50 5.29
N ASP A 168 -15.33 13.75 4.40
CA ASP A 168 -14.76 13.16 3.19
C ASP A 168 -13.42 12.42 3.48
N PRO A 169 -13.45 11.40 4.36
CA PRO A 169 -12.21 10.76 4.79
C PRO A 169 -11.58 9.97 3.65
N ARG A 170 -10.26 9.99 3.58
CA ARG A 170 -9.48 9.20 2.62
C ARG A 170 -9.50 7.71 2.95
N GLU A 171 -9.70 7.37 4.23
CA GLU A 171 -9.73 5.99 4.69
C GLU A 171 -10.68 5.85 5.90
N VAL A 172 -11.44 4.76 5.94
CA VAL A 172 -12.32 4.38 7.05
C VAL A 172 -11.87 3.03 7.59
N LEU A 173 -11.67 2.96 8.93
CA LEU A 173 -11.25 1.76 9.67
C LEU A 173 -12.44 1.03 10.27
#